data_46915e0a8b7f29eaff881d32ff4890d0
#
_entry.id   46915e0a8b7f29eaff881d32ff4890d0
#
_cell.length_a   1.000
_cell.length_b   1.000
_cell.length_c   1.000
_cell.angle_alpha   90.00
_cell.angle_beta   90.00
_cell.angle_gamma   90.00
#
_symmetry.space_group_name_H-M   'P 1'
#
loop_
_entity.id
_entity.type
_entity.pdbx_description
1 polymer ?
#
loop_
_entity_poly.entity_id
_entity_poly.type
_entity_poly.pdbx_seq_one_letter_code
_entity_poly.pdbx_strand_id
1 'polypeptide(L)'
;NKELTNINVASFASPDGGVKLNTTLAENREKNTVNYMKKSLKKGKIDADMTAEFTAQDWEGFKELVSKSNIQDKELILNVLSMYSDPEQREREIKNMSSVFKVLAEEILPQLRYSRITASVNVIGKSDEEISKLAKEDAKALSVDELLYAATLVKTNKEKAAIYAKVVEIYPNDYRGYNNLGMVQYEEGDLAAAQNNFAKAARIAPNTPEVAMNQGLISLANNDYAKAEQAFGKSAGVE
;
A
#
# COMPACT_ATOMS: atom_id res chain seq x y z
N ASN A 1 -8.33 10.89 -6.10
CA ASN A 1 -8.78 10.26 -7.35
C ASN A 1 -7.89 9.06 -7.68
N LYS A 2 -8.45 8.07 -8.37
CA LYS A 2 -7.72 6.90 -8.85
C LYS A 2 -7.94 6.80 -10.35
N GLU A 3 -6.87 6.63 -11.10
CA GLU A 3 -6.89 6.44 -12.54
C GLU A 3 -6.37 5.04 -12.85
N LEU A 4 -7.18 4.25 -13.55
CA LEU A 4 -6.77 2.93 -14.02
C LEU A 4 -5.87 3.11 -15.23
N THR A 5 -4.61 2.68 -15.14
CA THR A 5 -3.62 2.90 -16.20
C THR A 5 -3.41 1.67 -17.07
N ASN A 6 -3.42 0.48 -16.48
CA ASN A 6 -3.24 -0.75 -17.22
C ASN A 6 -4.01 -1.92 -16.58
N ILE A 7 -4.47 -2.84 -17.42
CA ILE A 7 -4.98 -4.14 -17.02
C ILE A 7 -4.13 -5.22 -17.68
N ASN A 8 -3.50 -6.05 -16.87
CA ASN A 8 -2.82 -7.25 -17.35
C ASN A 8 -3.72 -8.47 -17.16
N VAL A 9 -3.87 -9.27 -18.22
CA VAL A 9 -4.60 -10.55 -18.23
C VAL A 9 -3.60 -11.67 -18.46
N ALA A 10 -3.26 -12.42 -17.43
CA ALA A 10 -2.43 -13.61 -17.53
C ALA A 10 -3.29 -14.87 -17.39
N SER A 11 -3.36 -15.70 -18.44
CA SER A 11 -4.19 -16.90 -18.49
C SER A 11 -3.36 -18.16 -18.49
N PHE A 12 -3.81 -19.15 -17.73
CA PHE A 12 -3.03 -20.35 -17.44
C PHE A 12 -3.81 -21.60 -17.81
N ALA A 13 -3.08 -22.62 -18.26
CA ALA A 13 -3.57 -23.99 -18.31
C ALA A 13 -2.76 -24.87 -17.36
N SER A 14 -3.42 -25.88 -16.78
CA SER A 14 -2.76 -26.87 -15.94
C SER A 14 -1.77 -27.70 -16.75
N PRO A 15 -0.68 -28.19 -16.14
CA PRO A 15 0.36 -28.92 -16.84
C PRO A 15 -0.03 -30.37 -17.20
N ASP A 16 -1.27 -30.77 -17.03
CA ASP A 16 -1.80 -32.07 -17.46
C ASP A 16 -2.28 -32.03 -18.89
N GLY A 17 -1.70 -32.89 -19.73
CA GLY A 17 -1.99 -32.97 -21.15
C GLY A 17 -0.95 -32.35 -22.06
N GLY A 18 -1.03 -32.66 -23.35
CA GLY A 18 -0.02 -32.22 -24.30
C GLY A 18 0.06 -30.70 -24.46
N VAL A 19 1.27 -30.19 -24.66
CA VAL A 19 1.55 -28.76 -24.80
C VAL A 19 0.65 -28.08 -25.82
N LYS A 20 0.42 -28.68 -26.99
CA LYS A 20 -0.43 -28.13 -28.06
C LYS A 20 -1.87 -27.90 -27.63
N LEU A 21 -2.46 -28.84 -26.89
CA LEU A 21 -3.81 -28.71 -26.35
C LEU A 21 -3.87 -27.59 -25.32
N ASN A 22 -2.93 -27.60 -24.38
CA ASN A 22 -2.85 -26.61 -23.30
C ASN A 22 -2.58 -25.20 -23.82
N THR A 23 -1.77 -25.05 -24.87
CA THR A 23 -1.60 -23.78 -25.58
C THR A 23 -2.96 -23.25 -26.07
N THR A 24 -3.72 -24.08 -26.77
CA THR A 24 -5.05 -23.70 -27.27
C THR A 24 -6.01 -23.34 -26.13
N LEU A 25 -5.98 -24.08 -25.03
CA LEU A 25 -6.85 -23.84 -23.87
C LEU A 25 -6.48 -22.52 -23.17
N ALA A 26 -5.20 -22.27 -22.95
CA ALA A 26 -4.72 -21.04 -22.31
C ALA A 26 -4.99 -19.81 -23.18
N GLU A 27 -4.72 -19.88 -24.48
CA GLU A 27 -4.99 -18.84 -25.45
C GLU A 27 -6.50 -18.51 -25.56
N ASN A 28 -7.36 -19.51 -25.61
CA ASN A 28 -8.81 -19.29 -25.63
C ASN A 28 -9.29 -18.65 -24.32
N ARG A 29 -8.73 -19.05 -23.19
CA ARG A 29 -9.04 -18.46 -21.89
C ARG A 29 -8.63 -17.01 -21.83
N GLU A 30 -7.42 -16.67 -22.32
CA GLU A 30 -6.94 -15.30 -22.48
C GLU A 30 -7.92 -14.47 -23.33
N LYS A 31 -8.22 -14.91 -24.55
CA LYS A 31 -9.13 -14.22 -25.47
C LYS A 31 -10.50 -13.96 -24.86
N ASN A 32 -11.06 -14.98 -24.19
CA ASN A 32 -12.36 -14.84 -23.53
C ASN A 32 -12.32 -13.83 -22.38
N THR A 33 -11.27 -13.86 -21.56
CA THR A 33 -11.09 -12.94 -20.45
C THR A 33 -10.88 -11.51 -20.95
N VAL A 34 -10.03 -11.31 -21.96
CA VAL A 34 -9.80 -10.01 -22.61
C VAL A 34 -11.11 -9.44 -23.16
N ASN A 35 -11.90 -10.25 -23.88
CA ASN A 35 -13.19 -9.82 -24.42
C ASN A 35 -14.18 -9.43 -23.32
N TYR A 36 -14.22 -10.19 -22.23
CA TYR A 36 -15.05 -9.86 -21.08
C TYR A 36 -14.61 -8.51 -20.45
N MET A 37 -13.31 -8.32 -20.23
CA MET A 37 -12.76 -7.09 -19.67
C MET A 37 -13.04 -5.88 -20.55
N LYS A 38 -12.79 -5.99 -21.88
CA LYS A 38 -13.11 -4.91 -22.85
C LYS A 38 -14.57 -4.48 -22.78
N LYS A 39 -15.50 -5.45 -22.71
CA LYS A 39 -16.94 -5.15 -22.57
C LYS A 39 -17.26 -4.46 -21.25
N SER A 40 -16.63 -4.90 -20.16
CA SER A 40 -16.83 -4.34 -18.82
C SER A 40 -16.31 -2.89 -18.71
N LEU A 41 -15.12 -2.63 -19.24
CA LEU A 41 -14.52 -1.30 -19.30
C LEU A 41 -15.38 -0.35 -20.13
N LYS A 42 -15.82 -0.79 -21.32
CA LYS A 42 -16.71 0.00 -22.18
C LYS A 42 -18.01 0.35 -21.48
N LYS A 43 -18.63 -0.60 -20.76
CA LYS A 43 -19.83 -0.35 -19.97
C LYS A 43 -19.60 0.65 -18.84
N GLY A 44 -18.43 0.57 -18.19
CA GLY A 44 -18.00 1.49 -17.14
C GLY A 44 -17.51 2.85 -17.65
N LYS A 45 -17.39 3.06 -18.97
CA LYS A 45 -16.76 4.24 -19.59
C LYS A 45 -15.35 4.50 -19.05
N ILE A 46 -14.60 3.41 -18.81
CA ILE A 46 -13.23 3.45 -18.31
C ILE A 46 -12.32 3.19 -19.49
N ASP A 47 -11.31 4.05 -19.67
CA ASP A 47 -10.22 3.85 -20.61
C ASP A 47 -8.98 3.38 -19.85
N ALA A 48 -8.34 2.31 -20.34
CA ALA A 48 -7.13 1.77 -19.76
C ALA A 48 -6.42 0.91 -20.81
N ASP A 49 -5.10 0.93 -20.79
CA ASP A 49 -4.29 0.02 -21.58
C ASP A 49 -4.52 -1.42 -21.12
N MET A 50 -4.42 -2.36 -22.06
CA MET A 50 -4.60 -3.77 -21.76
C MET A 50 -3.49 -4.59 -22.39
N THR A 51 -2.81 -5.34 -21.53
CA THR A 51 -1.84 -6.35 -21.92
C THR A 51 -2.39 -7.74 -21.64
N ALA A 52 -2.03 -8.72 -22.46
CA ALA A 52 -2.49 -10.08 -22.30
C ALA A 52 -1.37 -11.08 -22.61
N GLU A 53 -1.33 -12.14 -21.84
CA GLU A 53 -0.38 -13.23 -21.99
C GLU A 53 -1.01 -14.56 -21.56
N PHE A 54 -0.45 -15.66 -22.04
CA PHE A 54 -0.88 -16.98 -21.60
C PHE A 54 0.29 -17.92 -21.35
N THR A 55 0.06 -18.88 -20.46
CA THR A 55 1.01 -19.94 -20.10
C THR A 55 0.34 -21.29 -20.39
N ALA A 56 0.89 -22.05 -21.33
CA ALA A 56 0.33 -23.33 -21.77
C ALA A 56 0.40 -24.43 -20.70
N GLN A 57 1.40 -24.39 -19.85
CA GLN A 57 1.59 -25.33 -18.72
C GLN A 57 2.17 -24.57 -17.53
N ASP A 58 1.35 -24.32 -16.52
CA ASP A 58 1.73 -23.57 -15.32
C ASP A 58 2.48 -24.46 -14.30
N TRP A 59 3.71 -24.80 -14.62
CA TRP A 59 4.57 -25.60 -13.73
C TRP A 59 5.00 -24.83 -12.47
N GLU A 60 5.13 -23.51 -12.55
CA GLU A 60 5.46 -22.68 -11.37
C GLU A 60 4.29 -22.63 -10.40
N GLY A 61 3.08 -22.36 -10.89
CA GLY A 61 1.88 -22.42 -10.06
C GLY A 61 1.63 -23.82 -9.50
N PHE A 62 1.91 -24.87 -10.27
CA PHE A 62 1.84 -26.25 -9.80
C PHE A 62 2.79 -26.49 -8.61
N LYS A 63 4.05 -26.10 -8.75
CA LYS A 63 5.06 -26.19 -7.69
C LYS A 63 4.63 -25.43 -6.44
N GLU A 64 4.12 -24.22 -6.61
CA GLU A 64 3.64 -23.38 -5.51
C GLU A 64 2.47 -24.05 -4.76
N LEU A 65 1.46 -24.54 -5.46
CA LEU A 65 0.31 -25.19 -4.85
C LEU A 65 0.69 -26.50 -4.14
N VAL A 66 1.53 -27.34 -4.76
CA VAL A 66 2.01 -28.57 -4.14
C VAL A 66 2.82 -28.26 -2.87
N SER A 67 3.71 -27.27 -2.88
CA SER A 67 4.50 -26.90 -1.71
C SER A 67 3.66 -26.44 -0.52
N LYS A 68 2.54 -25.78 -0.78
CA LYS A 68 1.59 -25.28 0.23
C LYS A 68 0.55 -26.34 0.66
N SER A 69 0.44 -27.44 -0.06
CA SER A 69 -0.54 -28.49 0.20
C SER A 69 -0.11 -29.41 1.34
N ASN A 70 -1.08 -30.20 1.85
CA ASN A 70 -0.83 -31.28 2.79
C ASN A 70 -0.83 -32.64 2.09
N ILE A 71 -0.54 -32.68 0.78
CA ILE A 71 -0.53 -33.93 0.01
C ILE A 71 0.60 -34.81 0.53
N GLN A 72 0.30 -36.07 0.75
CA GLN A 72 1.29 -37.09 1.06
C GLN A 72 2.32 -37.17 -0.09
N ASP A 73 3.57 -37.40 0.21
CA ASP A 73 4.67 -37.48 -0.78
C ASP A 73 4.94 -36.20 -1.58
N LYS A 74 4.50 -35.02 -1.10
CA LYS A 74 4.76 -33.73 -1.79
C LYS A 74 6.23 -33.48 -2.09
N GLU A 75 7.13 -33.89 -1.19
CA GLU A 75 8.57 -33.75 -1.38
C GLU A 75 9.06 -34.58 -2.59
N LEU A 76 8.48 -35.77 -2.80
CA LEU A 76 8.79 -36.59 -3.97
C LEU A 76 8.35 -35.89 -5.28
N ILE A 77 7.16 -35.28 -5.29
CA ILE A 77 6.66 -34.51 -6.43
C ILE A 77 7.58 -33.33 -6.72
N LEU A 78 7.96 -32.55 -5.69
CA LEU A 78 8.85 -31.41 -5.83
C LEU A 78 10.24 -31.82 -6.34
N ASN A 79 10.75 -32.97 -5.90
CA ASN A 79 12.00 -33.53 -6.38
C ASN A 79 11.92 -33.88 -7.87
N VAL A 80 10.85 -34.53 -8.33
CA VAL A 80 10.64 -34.82 -9.76
C VAL A 80 10.63 -33.53 -10.59
N LEU A 81 9.96 -32.48 -10.12
CA LEU A 81 9.98 -31.17 -10.78
C LEU A 81 11.36 -30.56 -10.89
N SER A 82 12.23 -30.80 -9.92
CA SER A 82 13.59 -30.28 -9.91
C SER A 82 14.54 -31.09 -10.80
N MET A 83 14.29 -32.39 -10.94
CA MET A 83 15.15 -33.31 -11.70
C MET A 83 14.97 -33.19 -13.21
N TYR A 84 13.75 -32.92 -13.66
CA TYR A 84 13.41 -32.88 -15.09
C TYR A 84 13.09 -31.45 -15.53
N SER A 85 13.76 -30.95 -16.54
CA SER A 85 13.48 -29.66 -17.16
C SER A 85 12.46 -29.76 -18.30
N ASP A 86 12.36 -30.92 -18.95
CA ASP A 86 11.42 -31.16 -20.03
C ASP A 86 9.98 -31.33 -19.50
N PRO A 87 9.02 -30.52 -19.96
CA PRO A 87 7.64 -30.56 -19.50
C PRO A 87 6.94 -31.89 -19.75
N GLU A 88 7.18 -32.53 -20.87
CA GLU A 88 6.56 -33.83 -21.20
C GLU A 88 7.11 -34.95 -20.32
N GLN A 89 8.39 -34.88 -19.99
CA GLN A 89 9.00 -35.83 -19.07
C GLN A 89 8.48 -35.62 -17.64
N ARG A 90 8.38 -34.37 -17.16
CA ARG A 90 7.74 -34.05 -15.87
C ARG A 90 6.34 -34.65 -15.77
N GLU A 91 5.53 -34.42 -16.79
CA GLU A 91 4.14 -34.93 -16.83
C GLU A 91 4.11 -36.47 -16.75
N ARG A 92 4.96 -37.17 -17.51
CA ARG A 92 5.02 -38.63 -17.49
C ARG A 92 5.42 -39.16 -16.11
N GLU A 93 6.46 -38.59 -15.52
CA GLU A 93 6.95 -39.07 -14.21
C GLU A 93 5.92 -38.84 -13.10
N ILE A 94 5.21 -37.69 -13.10
CA ILE A 94 4.14 -37.45 -12.14
C ILE A 94 2.96 -38.37 -12.36
N LYS A 95 2.58 -38.66 -13.62
CA LYS A 95 1.51 -39.62 -13.93
C LYS A 95 1.85 -41.05 -13.53
N ASN A 96 3.11 -41.41 -13.59
CA ASN A 96 3.58 -42.74 -13.16
C ASN A 96 3.42 -42.95 -11.63
N MET A 97 3.31 -41.88 -10.87
CA MET A 97 2.95 -41.91 -9.43
C MET A 97 1.44 -42.01 -9.25
N SER A 98 0.84 -43.14 -9.64
CA SER A 98 -0.62 -43.28 -9.84
C SER A 98 -1.50 -42.92 -8.65
N SER A 99 -1.08 -43.22 -7.43
CA SER A 99 -1.81 -42.85 -6.21
C SER A 99 -1.79 -41.34 -5.93
N VAL A 100 -0.66 -40.73 -6.17
CA VAL A 100 -0.42 -39.29 -5.98
C VAL A 100 -1.11 -38.49 -7.08
N PHE A 101 -1.03 -38.98 -8.34
CA PHE A 101 -1.64 -38.29 -9.48
C PHE A 101 -3.15 -38.10 -9.34
N LYS A 102 -3.86 -39.07 -8.76
CA LYS A 102 -5.29 -38.93 -8.54
C LYS A 102 -5.61 -37.74 -7.62
N VAL A 103 -4.88 -37.60 -6.53
CA VAL A 103 -5.05 -36.47 -5.60
C VAL A 103 -4.69 -35.14 -6.29
N LEU A 104 -3.60 -35.12 -7.06
CA LEU A 104 -3.21 -33.94 -7.85
C LEU A 104 -4.27 -33.52 -8.84
N ALA A 105 -4.87 -34.47 -9.55
CA ALA A 105 -5.91 -34.23 -10.55
C ALA A 105 -7.20 -33.67 -9.93
N GLU A 106 -7.51 -34.06 -8.69
CA GLU A 106 -8.71 -33.62 -7.98
C GLU A 106 -8.50 -32.30 -7.24
N GLU A 107 -7.33 -32.10 -6.61
CA GLU A 107 -7.10 -30.98 -5.70
C GLU A 107 -6.24 -29.85 -6.27
N ILE A 108 -5.22 -30.14 -7.08
CA ILE A 108 -4.23 -29.15 -7.54
C ILE A 108 -4.50 -28.68 -8.96
N LEU A 109 -4.59 -29.61 -9.92
CA LEU A 109 -4.68 -29.27 -11.34
C LEU A 109 -5.89 -28.38 -11.70
N PRO A 110 -7.07 -28.49 -11.08
CA PRO A 110 -8.19 -27.61 -11.35
C PRO A 110 -7.91 -26.15 -10.98
N GLN A 111 -7.12 -25.91 -9.93
CA GLN A 111 -6.78 -24.57 -9.46
C GLN A 111 -5.85 -23.81 -10.42
N LEU A 112 -5.18 -24.53 -11.33
CA LEU A 112 -4.28 -23.96 -12.35
C LEU A 112 -5.00 -23.60 -13.66
N ARG A 113 -6.32 -23.72 -13.70
CA ARG A 113 -7.14 -23.43 -14.89
C ARG A 113 -7.85 -22.09 -14.72
N TYR A 114 -7.11 -20.99 -14.71
CA TYR A 114 -7.63 -19.65 -14.39
C TYR A 114 -7.05 -18.55 -15.28
N SER A 115 -7.65 -17.36 -15.17
CA SER A 115 -7.03 -16.11 -15.62
C SER A 115 -6.85 -15.20 -14.43
N ARG A 116 -5.64 -14.64 -14.29
CA ARG A 116 -5.32 -13.60 -13.34
C ARG A 116 -5.50 -12.25 -14.00
N ILE A 117 -6.25 -11.36 -13.36
CA ILE A 117 -6.43 -9.99 -13.80
C ILE A 117 -5.73 -9.10 -12.79
N THR A 118 -4.75 -8.33 -13.26
CA THR A 118 -4.02 -7.36 -12.45
C THR A 118 -4.31 -5.96 -12.96
N ALA A 119 -4.77 -5.07 -12.10
CA ALA A 119 -5.04 -3.68 -12.41
C ALA A 119 -3.95 -2.79 -11.83
N SER A 120 -3.33 -1.98 -12.68
CA SER A 120 -2.40 -0.91 -12.27
C SER A 120 -3.18 0.39 -12.14
N VAL A 121 -3.08 1.03 -10.99
CA VAL A 121 -3.85 2.23 -10.67
C VAL A 121 -2.90 3.33 -10.21
N ASN A 122 -2.95 4.47 -10.88
CA ASN A 122 -2.34 5.69 -10.36
C ASN A 122 -3.25 6.30 -9.31
N VAL A 123 -2.69 6.60 -8.15
CA VAL A 123 -3.37 7.39 -7.14
C VAL A 123 -3.02 8.85 -7.39
N ILE A 124 -3.97 9.61 -7.90
CA ILE A 124 -3.81 11.05 -8.13
C ILE A 124 -4.17 11.75 -6.83
N GLY A 125 -3.17 12.35 -6.19
CA GLY A 125 -3.37 13.22 -5.02
C GLY A 125 -4.21 14.45 -5.40
N LYS A 126 -4.70 15.17 -4.39
CA LYS A 126 -5.33 16.47 -4.60
C LYS A 126 -4.26 17.49 -5.02
N SER A 127 -4.62 18.45 -5.88
CA SER A 127 -3.71 19.57 -6.22
C SER A 127 -3.61 20.56 -5.04
N ASP A 128 -2.59 21.43 -5.09
CA ASP A 128 -2.40 22.47 -4.08
C ASP A 128 -3.61 23.41 -3.99
N GLU A 129 -4.25 23.72 -5.13
CA GLU A 129 -5.47 24.52 -5.20
C GLU A 129 -6.63 23.80 -4.53
N GLU A 130 -6.80 22.51 -4.79
CA GLU A 130 -7.85 21.67 -4.20
C GLU A 130 -7.63 21.52 -2.69
N ILE A 131 -6.40 21.27 -2.25
CA ILE A 131 -6.03 21.18 -0.84
C ILE A 131 -6.29 22.52 -0.14
N SER A 132 -5.83 23.63 -0.73
CA SER A 132 -6.01 24.96 -0.17
C SER A 132 -7.48 25.36 -0.07
N LYS A 133 -8.31 24.98 -1.04
CA LYS A 133 -9.76 25.19 -1.04
C LYS A 133 -10.42 24.35 0.06
N LEU A 134 -10.17 23.06 0.07
CA LEU A 134 -10.78 22.15 1.06
C LEU A 134 -10.36 22.49 2.48
N ALA A 135 -9.11 22.91 2.70
CA ALA A 135 -8.65 23.35 4.02
C ALA A 135 -9.46 24.54 4.57
N LYS A 136 -10.06 25.37 3.70
CA LYS A 136 -10.93 26.49 4.08
C LYS A 136 -12.38 26.06 4.22
N GLU A 137 -12.91 25.33 3.24
CA GLU A 137 -14.34 25.07 3.06
C GLU A 137 -14.81 23.75 3.70
N ASP A 138 -14.01 22.68 3.59
CA ASP A 138 -14.34 21.34 4.08
C ASP A 138 -13.08 20.57 4.51
N ALA A 139 -12.48 21.01 5.62
CA ALA A 139 -11.23 20.43 6.13
C ALA A 139 -11.34 18.94 6.49
N LYS A 140 -12.56 18.42 6.74
CA LYS A 140 -12.79 17.00 7.04
C LYS A 140 -12.61 16.10 5.82
N ALA A 141 -12.65 16.65 4.61
CA ALA A 141 -12.35 15.93 3.37
C ALA A 141 -10.86 15.72 3.11
N LEU A 142 -9.98 16.31 3.95
CA LEU A 142 -8.53 16.17 3.89
C LEU A 142 -8.04 15.19 4.95
N SER A 143 -7.06 14.39 4.59
CA SER A 143 -6.27 13.62 5.56
C SER A 143 -5.45 14.54 6.46
N VAL A 144 -4.94 14.02 7.58
CA VAL A 144 -4.06 14.79 8.47
C VAL A 144 -2.82 15.32 7.73
N ASP A 145 -2.23 14.51 6.86
CA ASP A 145 -1.04 14.90 6.10
C ASP A 145 -1.36 16.01 5.07
N GLU A 146 -2.50 15.92 4.40
CA GLU A 146 -2.97 16.97 3.48
C GLU A 146 -3.29 18.27 4.21
N LEU A 147 -3.85 18.23 5.42
CA LEU A 147 -4.08 19.42 6.24
C LEU A 147 -2.79 20.04 6.75
N LEU A 148 -1.84 19.22 7.19
CA LEU A 148 -0.52 19.70 7.57
C LEU A 148 0.21 20.34 6.38
N TYR A 149 0.10 19.73 5.22
CA TYR A 149 0.63 20.27 3.97
C TYR A 149 -0.05 21.59 3.58
N ALA A 150 -1.37 21.71 3.74
CA ALA A 150 -2.09 22.95 3.47
C ALA A 150 -1.54 24.16 4.25
N ALA A 151 -1.03 23.93 5.47
CA ALA A 151 -0.40 24.97 6.26
C ALA A 151 0.92 25.47 5.67
N THR A 152 1.59 24.68 4.83
CA THR A 152 2.80 25.09 4.11
C THR A 152 2.50 25.96 2.88
N LEU A 153 1.29 25.88 2.36
CA LEU A 153 0.84 26.64 1.19
C LEU A 153 0.42 28.08 1.52
N VAL A 154 0.27 28.40 2.80
CA VAL A 154 -0.10 29.75 3.27
C VAL A 154 1.11 30.50 3.82
N LYS A 155 1.05 31.85 3.79
CA LYS A 155 2.21 32.70 4.08
C LYS A 155 2.25 33.23 5.52
N THR A 156 1.07 33.47 6.11
CA THR A 156 0.99 34.15 7.40
C THR A 156 0.81 33.18 8.56
N ASN A 157 1.37 33.50 9.71
CA ASN A 157 1.19 32.72 10.93
C ASN A 157 -0.29 32.61 11.32
N LYS A 158 -1.07 33.64 11.09
CA LYS A 158 -2.53 33.62 11.33
C LYS A 158 -3.24 32.55 10.49
N GLU A 159 -2.88 32.42 9.22
CA GLU A 159 -3.46 31.37 8.34
C GLU A 159 -2.99 29.99 8.74
N LYS A 160 -1.70 29.84 9.06
CA LYS A 160 -1.14 28.56 9.56
C LYS A 160 -1.84 28.12 10.84
N ALA A 161 -1.99 29.02 11.80
CA ALA A 161 -2.67 28.75 13.05
C ALA A 161 -4.12 28.29 12.84
N ALA A 162 -4.84 28.94 11.92
CA ALA A 162 -6.21 28.54 11.59
C ALA A 162 -6.30 27.13 11.00
N ILE A 163 -5.33 26.71 10.16
CA ILE A 163 -5.28 25.37 9.60
C ILE A 163 -4.88 24.36 10.67
N TYR A 164 -3.85 24.64 11.48
CA TYR A 164 -3.43 23.74 12.57
C TYR A 164 -4.48 23.57 13.65
N ALA A 165 -5.29 24.60 13.91
CA ALA A 165 -6.45 24.48 14.78
C ALA A 165 -7.48 23.47 14.24
N LYS A 166 -7.71 23.43 12.92
CA LYS A 166 -8.55 22.39 12.27
C LYS A 166 -7.92 21.01 12.39
N VAL A 167 -6.59 20.89 12.27
CA VAL A 167 -5.91 19.60 12.51
C VAL A 167 -6.18 19.10 13.92
N VAL A 168 -6.05 19.98 14.92
CA VAL A 168 -6.33 19.63 16.33
C VAL A 168 -7.79 19.22 16.55
N GLU A 169 -8.73 19.90 15.89
CA GLU A 169 -10.17 19.60 16.00
C GLU A 169 -10.52 18.25 15.38
N ILE A 170 -10.03 17.98 14.15
CA ILE A 170 -10.41 16.81 13.35
C ILE A 170 -9.60 15.58 13.75
N TYR A 171 -8.32 15.76 14.07
CA TYR A 171 -7.35 14.71 14.40
C TYR A 171 -6.73 14.90 15.80
N PRO A 172 -7.54 14.85 16.86
CA PRO A 172 -7.10 15.20 18.24
C PRO A 172 -6.05 14.27 18.82
N ASN A 173 -5.81 13.11 18.20
CA ASN A 173 -4.79 12.15 18.60
C ASN A 173 -3.49 12.26 17.79
N ASP A 174 -3.39 13.21 16.86
CA ASP A 174 -2.15 13.48 16.13
C ASP A 174 -1.40 14.63 16.80
N TYR A 175 -0.18 14.33 17.30
CA TYR A 175 0.63 15.32 18.02
C TYR A 175 1.07 16.48 17.15
N ARG A 176 1.21 16.26 15.82
CA ARG A 176 1.75 17.27 14.89
C ARG A 176 0.86 18.51 14.82
N GLY A 177 -0.47 18.33 14.92
CA GLY A 177 -1.40 19.47 14.98
C GLY A 177 -1.11 20.39 16.17
N TYR A 178 -0.99 19.83 17.37
CA TYR A 178 -0.68 20.58 18.58
C TYR A 178 0.73 21.16 18.54
N ASN A 179 1.71 20.37 18.09
CA ASN A 179 3.10 20.81 18.03
C ASN A 179 3.27 22.01 17.10
N ASN A 180 2.67 21.97 15.91
CA ASN A 180 2.78 23.04 14.93
C ASN A 180 1.94 24.26 15.29
N LEU A 181 0.75 24.07 15.89
CA LEU A 181 -0.04 25.19 16.43
C LEU A 181 0.72 25.90 17.56
N GLY A 182 1.31 25.12 18.47
CA GLY A 182 2.13 25.66 19.55
C GLY A 182 3.34 26.45 19.03
N MET A 183 3.99 25.98 17.96
CA MET A 183 5.13 26.69 17.37
C MET A 183 4.71 28.04 16.78
N VAL A 184 3.61 28.10 16.05
CA VAL A 184 3.08 29.35 15.51
C VAL A 184 2.73 30.33 16.63
N GLN A 185 2.12 29.86 17.74
CA GLN A 185 1.80 30.69 18.91
C GLN A 185 3.05 31.17 19.62
N TYR A 186 4.09 30.36 19.71
CA TYR A 186 5.38 30.76 20.24
C TYR A 186 6.01 31.91 19.42
N GLU A 187 5.99 31.78 18.08
CA GLU A 187 6.47 32.83 17.16
C GLU A 187 5.68 34.15 17.28
N GLU A 188 4.39 34.05 17.55
CA GLU A 188 3.52 35.25 17.80
C GLU A 188 3.64 35.80 19.22
N GLY A 189 4.42 35.16 20.10
CA GLY A 189 4.64 35.59 21.48
C GLY A 189 3.58 35.14 22.48
N ASP A 190 2.59 34.33 22.06
CA ASP A 190 1.62 33.73 22.97
C ASP A 190 2.20 32.49 23.65
N LEU A 191 3.11 32.74 24.58
CA LEU A 191 3.84 31.65 25.26
C LEU A 191 2.92 30.75 26.09
N ALA A 192 1.80 31.26 26.61
CA ALA A 192 0.87 30.47 27.41
C ALA A 192 0.10 29.46 26.55
N ALA A 193 -0.41 29.89 25.39
CA ALA A 193 -1.05 29.01 24.44
C ALA A 193 -0.06 28.01 23.85
N ALA A 194 1.14 28.42 23.49
CA ALA A 194 2.21 27.57 22.99
C ALA A 194 2.55 26.45 23.99
N GLN A 195 2.76 26.79 25.24
CA GLN A 195 3.04 25.83 26.32
C GLN A 195 1.93 24.78 26.48
N ASN A 196 0.67 25.20 26.41
CA ASN A 196 -0.46 24.29 26.52
C ASN A 196 -0.49 23.27 25.34
N ASN A 197 -0.26 23.76 24.12
CA ASN A 197 -0.24 22.91 22.94
C ASN A 197 0.97 21.98 22.92
N PHE A 198 2.16 22.43 23.25
CA PHE A 198 3.35 21.57 23.40
C PHE A 198 3.18 20.51 24.49
N ALA A 199 2.52 20.86 25.61
CA ALA A 199 2.20 19.88 26.64
C ALA A 199 1.23 18.79 26.15
N LYS A 200 0.23 19.14 25.30
CA LYS A 200 -0.66 18.16 24.68
C LYS A 200 0.08 17.28 23.67
N ALA A 201 0.93 17.86 22.82
CA ALA A 201 1.77 17.12 21.90
C ALA A 201 2.66 16.10 22.63
N ALA A 202 3.27 16.50 23.75
CA ALA A 202 4.12 15.63 24.56
C ALA A 202 3.37 14.49 25.27
N ARG A 203 2.09 14.66 25.58
CA ARG A 203 1.27 13.55 26.11
C ARG A 203 0.97 12.51 25.06
N ILE A 204 0.79 12.93 23.79
CA ILE A 204 0.50 12.02 22.66
C ILE A 204 1.79 11.34 22.20
N ALA A 205 2.90 12.09 22.09
CA ALA A 205 4.16 11.61 21.54
C ALA A 205 5.36 12.02 22.43
N PRO A 206 5.53 11.40 23.61
CA PRO A 206 6.51 11.84 24.62
C PRO A 206 7.97 11.63 24.24
N ASN A 207 8.22 10.74 23.27
CA ASN A 207 9.58 10.38 22.83
C ASN A 207 9.94 10.99 21.46
N THR A 208 9.17 11.96 21.00
CA THR A 208 9.38 12.58 19.70
C THR A 208 10.35 13.74 19.86
N PRO A 209 11.49 13.75 19.13
CA PRO A 209 12.53 14.77 19.28
C PRO A 209 12.04 16.20 19.04
N GLU A 210 11.19 16.43 18.03
CA GLU A 210 10.63 17.75 17.71
C GLU A 210 9.75 18.29 18.86
N VAL A 211 9.01 17.39 19.51
CA VAL A 211 8.19 17.74 20.68
C VAL A 211 9.08 18.12 21.87
N ALA A 212 10.15 17.35 22.10
CA ALA A 212 11.13 17.66 23.15
C ALA A 212 11.82 19.01 22.90
N MET A 213 12.21 19.29 21.64
CA MET A 213 12.79 20.57 21.25
C MET A 213 11.85 21.73 21.61
N ASN A 214 10.58 21.66 21.25
CA ASN A 214 9.60 22.71 21.49
C ASN A 214 9.31 22.90 23.00
N GLN A 215 9.35 21.83 23.78
CA GLN A 215 9.33 21.93 25.24
C GLN A 215 10.58 22.66 25.82
N GLY A 216 11.72 22.43 25.20
CA GLY A 216 12.95 23.14 25.54
C GLY A 216 12.84 24.64 25.28
N LEU A 217 12.26 25.04 24.15
CA LEU A 217 12.02 26.45 23.81
C LEU A 217 11.15 27.18 24.89
N ILE A 218 10.06 26.55 25.30
CA ILE A 218 9.18 27.10 26.35
C ILE A 218 9.90 27.17 27.69
N SER A 219 10.68 26.14 28.04
CA SER A 219 11.46 26.15 29.28
C SER A 219 12.49 27.29 29.27
N LEU A 220 13.13 27.50 28.12
CA LEU A 220 14.08 28.61 27.94
C LEU A 220 13.40 29.98 28.08
N ALA A 221 12.23 30.15 27.42
CA ALA A 221 11.44 31.39 27.52
C ALA A 221 10.99 31.70 28.97
N ASN A 222 10.77 30.65 29.76
CA ASN A 222 10.43 30.76 31.18
C ASN A 222 11.67 30.86 32.14
N ASN A 223 12.89 30.96 31.59
CA ASN A 223 14.16 30.94 32.31
C ASN A 223 14.42 29.67 33.13
N ASP A 224 13.76 28.54 32.79
CA ASP A 224 14.02 27.22 33.38
C ASP A 224 15.12 26.51 32.61
N TYR A 225 16.35 26.95 32.80
CA TYR A 225 17.50 26.47 32.03
C TYR A 225 17.77 24.97 32.20
N ALA A 226 17.51 24.42 33.40
CA ALA A 226 17.71 23.00 33.67
C ALA A 226 16.76 22.12 32.89
N LYS A 227 15.46 22.48 32.80
CA LYS A 227 14.49 21.78 31.98
C LYS A 227 14.74 21.96 30.47
N ALA A 228 15.19 23.18 30.09
CA ALA A 228 15.54 23.44 28.69
C ALA A 228 16.68 22.53 28.24
N GLU A 229 17.76 22.43 29.01
CA GLU A 229 18.90 21.54 28.72
C GLU A 229 18.48 20.08 28.64
N GLN A 230 17.68 19.60 29.59
CA GLN A 230 17.15 18.22 29.55
C GLN A 230 16.30 17.94 28.32
N ALA A 231 15.45 18.90 27.92
CA ALA A 231 14.56 18.76 26.77
C ALA A 231 15.37 18.78 25.46
N PHE A 232 16.32 19.70 25.32
CA PHE A 232 17.22 19.75 24.16
C PHE A 232 18.11 18.50 24.06
N GLY A 233 18.56 17.94 25.18
CA GLY A 233 19.28 16.68 25.18
C GLY A 233 18.48 15.51 24.62
N LYS A 234 17.16 15.52 24.77
CA LYS A 234 16.26 14.52 24.18
C LYS A 234 15.98 14.73 22.67
N SER A 235 16.16 15.97 22.20
CA SER A 235 16.00 16.33 20.78
C SER A 235 17.32 16.20 20.00
N ALA A 236 18.43 15.87 20.63
CA ALA A 236 19.72 15.69 19.98
C ALA A 236 19.63 14.58 18.92
N GLY A 237 19.93 14.91 17.66
CA GLY A 237 19.83 14.00 16.50
C GLY A 237 18.74 14.36 15.50
N VAL A 238 17.99 15.43 15.72
CA VAL A 238 17.13 16.05 14.69
C VAL A 238 17.99 17.12 13.99
N GLU A 239 18.30 16.88 12.70
CA GLU A 239 18.89 17.89 11.82
C GLU A 239 17.80 18.82 11.27
#